data_7f674289000daf17d195cfb3361d076e
#
_entry.id   7f674289000daf17d195cfb3361d076e
#
_cell.length_a   1.000
_cell.length_b   1.000
_cell.length_c   1.000
_cell.angle_alpha   90.00
_cell.angle_beta   90.00
_cell.angle_gamma   90.00
#
_symmetry.space_group_name_H-M   'P 1'
#
loop_
_entity.id
_entity.type
_entity.pdbx_description
1 polymer ?
#
loop_
_entity_poly.entity_id
_entity_poly.type
_entity_poly.pdbx_seq_one_letter_code
_entity_poly.pdbx_strand_id
1 'polypeptide(L)'
;KGDYAQDNFVSEKDGDFYAKLYKDAGLEGGHIILLNPAGSQYYEEDVRQACLALSAYPGGLQIGGGMTAENAAFFLEQGASHIIVTSYVFKDGKINYENLEKIVAVTGKKHLVLDLSCRKKGEDYYIVTDRWQKFTDVKLTEDVLSALAVYFDEFLVHKEEVEGKAGG
;
A
#
# COMPACT_ATOMS: atom_id res chain seq x y z
N LYS A 1 10.90 5.40 -10.04
CA LYS A 1 10.31 4.91 -9.83
C LYS A 1 9.99 3.82 -8.87
N GLY A 2 9.06 3.01 -9.15
CA GLY A 2 8.67 1.95 -8.25
C GLY A 2 9.74 0.93 -7.98
N ASP A 3 10.90 1.15 -8.56
CA ASP A 3 11.95 0.15 -8.44
C ASP A 3 12.63 0.13 -7.10
N TYR A 4 12.48 1.21 -6.33
CA TYR A 4 13.24 1.30 -5.09
C TYR A 4 12.90 0.22 -4.09
N ALA A 5 11.61 -0.06 -3.91
CA ALA A 5 11.23 -1.11 -2.99
C ALA A 5 11.73 -2.47 -3.47
N GLN A 6 11.69 -2.67 -4.77
CA GLN A 6 12.17 -3.92 -5.32
C GLN A 6 13.67 -4.07 -5.11
N ASP A 7 14.40 -2.98 -5.31
CA ASP A 7 15.85 -3.03 -5.13
C ASP A 7 16.21 -3.40 -3.70
N ASN A 8 15.44 -2.92 -2.74
CA ASN A 8 15.71 -3.25 -1.36
C ASN A 8 15.60 -4.73 -1.09
N PHE A 9 14.71 -5.40 -1.80
CA PHE A 9 14.51 -6.82 -1.57
C PHE A 9 15.37 -7.72 -2.44
N VAL A 10 16.02 -7.18 -3.46
CA VAL A 10 16.94 -7.99 -4.26
C VAL A 10 18.39 -7.76 -3.85
N SER A 11 18.63 -6.99 -2.80
CA SER A 11 19.98 -6.77 -2.33
C SER A 11 20.52 -8.02 -1.67
N GLU A 12 21.81 -8.01 -1.36
CA GLU A 12 22.42 -9.14 -0.71
C GLU A 12 22.02 -9.30 0.74
N LYS A 13 21.44 -8.25 1.32
CA LYS A 13 21.04 -8.30 2.73
C LYS A 13 19.60 -8.72 2.86
N ASP A 14 19.31 -9.43 3.93
CA ASP A 14 17.94 -9.84 4.22
C ASP A 14 17.09 -8.65 4.69
N GLY A 15 15.78 -8.84 4.62
CA GLY A 15 14.86 -7.79 5.03
C GLY A 15 15.04 -7.37 6.47
N ASP A 16 15.39 -8.32 7.35
CA ASP A 16 15.57 -7.99 8.75
C ASP A 16 16.75 -7.03 8.96
N PHE A 17 17.76 -7.08 8.10
CA PHE A 17 18.89 -6.15 8.21
C PHE A 17 18.40 -4.71 8.07
N TYR A 18 17.57 -4.44 7.08
CA TYR A 18 17.06 -3.09 6.87
C TYR A 18 16.08 -2.68 7.95
N ALA A 19 15.29 -3.62 8.43
CA ALA A 19 14.35 -3.32 9.51
C ALA A 19 15.11 -2.93 10.78
N LYS A 20 16.21 -3.60 11.06
CA LYS A 20 17.02 -3.26 12.23
C LYS A 20 17.65 -1.89 12.10
N LEU A 21 18.07 -1.52 10.88
CA LEU A 21 18.58 -0.19 10.66
C LEU A 21 17.53 0.87 10.98
N TYR A 22 16.29 0.64 10.54
CA TYR A 22 15.21 1.57 10.83
C TYR A 22 14.95 1.65 12.33
N LYS A 23 14.94 0.51 12.99
CA LYS A 23 14.70 0.46 14.43
C LYS A 23 15.80 1.17 15.21
N ASP A 24 17.04 0.88 14.85
CA ASP A 24 18.18 1.46 15.55
C ASP A 24 18.25 2.98 15.35
N ALA A 25 17.78 3.45 14.20
CA ALA A 25 17.72 4.88 13.92
C ALA A 25 16.51 5.56 14.52
N GLY A 26 15.60 4.80 15.12
CA GLY A 26 14.38 5.36 15.69
C GLY A 26 13.36 5.77 14.66
N LEU A 27 13.45 5.23 13.45
CA LEU A 27 12.53 5.57 12.37
C LEU A 27 11.31 4.68 12.40
N GLU A 28 10.15 5.27 12.18
CA GLU A 28 8.89 4.54 12.12
C GLU A 28 8.21 4.83 10.79
N GLY A 29 7.27 3.95 10.43
CA GLY A 29 6.49 4.18 9.22
C GLY A 29 7.18 3.77 7.95
N GLY A 30 8.25 3.00 8.03
CA GLY A 30 8.84 2.43 6.84
C GLY A 30 7.85 1.53 6.14
N HIS A 31 7.96 1.42 4.81
CA HIS A 31 7.00 0.67 3.99
C HIS A 31 7.66 -0.53 3.35
N ILE A 32 6.98 -1.65 3.39
CA ILE A 32 7.38 -2.85 2.67
C ILE A 32 6.31 -3.09 1.61
N ILE A 33 6.71 -3.21 0.35
CA ILE A 33 5.77 -3.45 -0.73
C ILE A 33 6.10 -4.77 -1.39
N LEU A 34 5.15 -5.70 -1.37
CA LEU A 34 5.30 -6.97 -2.07
C LEU A 34 5.01 -6.73 -3.54
N LEU A 35 6.01 -6.91 -4.38
CA LEU A 35 5.88 -6.55 -5.78
C LEU A 35 5.45 -7.69 -6.68
N ASN A 36 5.62 -8.92 -6.23
CA ASN A 36 5.22 -10.07 -7.03
C ASN A 36 3.86 -10.58 -6.60
N PRO A 37 2.99 -10.91 -7.55
CA PRO A 37 1.64 -11.37 -7.19
C PRO A 37 1.69 -12.75 -6.56
N ALA A 38 0.61 -13.11 -5.88
CA ALA A 38 0.54 -14.35 -5.12
C ALA A 38 0.81 -15.59 -5.95
N GLY A 39 0.55 -15.55 -7.27
CA GLY A 39 0.81 -16.69 -8.11
C GLY A 39 2.22 -16.78 -8.64
N SER A 40 3.06 -15.79 -8.33
CA SER A 40 4.41 -15.74 -8.84
C SER A 40 5.33 -16.70 -8.10
N GLN A 41 6.33 -17.23 -8.81
CA GLN A 41 7.32 -18.09 -8.17
C GLN A 41 8.17 -17.33 -7.14
N TYR A 42 8.17 -16.01 -7.21
CA TYR A 42 8.96 -15.20 -6.28
C TYR A 42 8.15 -14.74 -5.07
N TYR A 43 6.86 -15.03 -5.04
CA TYR A 43 6.00 -14.48 -3.99
C TYR A 43 6.39 -14.99 -2.61
N GLU A 44 6.70 -16.29 -2.51
CA GLU A 44 7.04 -16.85 -1.21
C GLU A 44 8.30 -16.25 -0.63
N GLU A 45 9.27 -15.97 -1.49
CA GLU A 45 10.49 -15.33 -1.02
C GLU A 45 10.22 -13.90 -0.58
N ASP A 46 9.37 -13.18 -1.32
CA ASP A 46 8.98 -11.84 -0.92
C ASP A 46 8.33 -11.85 0.45
N VAL A 47 7.45 -12.80 0.68
CA VAL A 47 6.76 -12.91 1.97
C VAL A 47 7.76 -13.25 3.08
N ARG A 48 8.70 -14.14 2.78
CA ARG A 48 9.71 -14.51 3.77
C ARG A 48 10.54 -13.30 4.19
N GLN A 49 10.98 -12.50 3.23
CA GLN A 49 11.76 -11.30 3.52
C GLN A 49 10.93 -10.29 4.30
N ALA A 50 9.67 -10.14 3.92
CA ALA A 50 8.79 -9.22 4.63
C ALA A 50 8.61 -9.65 6.09
N CYS A 51 8.41 -10.95 6.31
CA CYS A 51 8.22 -11.44 7.67
C CYS A 51 9.49 -11.26 8.51
N LEU A 52 10.66 -11.44 7.92
CA LEU A 52 11.89 -11.17 8.63
C LEU A 52 11.96 -9.71 9.07
N ALA A 53 11.62 -8.80 8.16
CA ALA A 53 11.65 -7.38 8.47
C ALA A 53 10.64 -7.02 9.55
N LEU A 54 9.42 -7.53 9.42
CA LEU A 54 8.36 -7.22 10.38
C LEU A 54 8.72 -7.74 11.77
N SER A 55 9.30 -8.93 11.82
CA SER A 55 9.69 -9.52 13.10
C SER A 55 10.85 -8.78 13.74
N ALA A 56 11.72 -8.20 12.92
CA ALA A 56 12.88 -7.48 13.44
C ALA A 56 12.50 -6.10 14.00
N TYR A 57 11.38 -5.54 13.54
CA TYR A 57 10.93 -4.23 14.01
C TYR A 57 9.42 -4.26 14.20
N PRO A 58 8.92 -5.00 15.20
CA PRO A 58 7.47 -5.13 15.39
C PRO A 58 6.81 -3.79 15.61
N GLY A 59 5.74 -3.53 14.87
CA GLY A 59 4.98 -2.30 15.03
C GLY A 59 5.60 -1.07 14.42
N GLY A 60 6.72 -1.23 13.70
CA GLY A 60 7.40 -0.07 13.12
C GLY A 60 7.30 0.05 11.61
N LEU A 61 6.78 -0.96 10.93
CA LEU A 61 6.76 -0.98 9.48
C LEU A 61 5.36 -1.26 8.96
N GLN A 62 5.02 -0.62 7.84
CA GLN A 62 3.76 -0.85 7.14
C GLN A 62 4.01 -1.79 5.97
N ILE A 63 3.00 -2.57 5.59
CA ILE A 63 3.16 -3.50 4.49
C ILE A 63 2.02 -3.38 3.50
N GLY A 64 2.35 -3.43 2.21
CA GLY A 64 1.38 -3.36 1.13
C GLY A 64 1.77 -4.27 0.00
N GLY A 65 1.02 -4.19 -1.10
CA GLY A 65 1.25 -5.03 -2.26
C GLY A 65 0.34 -6.24 -2.23
N GLY A 66 -0.85 -6.12 -2.81
CA GLY A 66 -1.78 -7.23 -2.88
C GLY A 66 -2.46 -7.56 -1.57
N MET A 67 -2.61 -6.58 -0.70
CA MET A 67 -3.27 -6.83 0.59
C MET A 67 -4.77 -6.98 0.41
N THR A 68 -5.33 -7.99 1.07
CA THR A 68 -6.75 -8.29 1.04
C THR A 68 -7.19 -8.64 2.46
N ALA A 69 -8.50 -8.80 2.65
CA ALA A 69 -9.00 -9.21 3.96
C ALA A 69 -8.48 -10.60 4.33
N GLU A 70 -8.18 -11.42 3.34
CA GLU A 70 -7.73 -12.78 3.60
C GLU A 70 -6.30 -12.85 4.11
N ASN A 71 -5.42 -11.93 3.69
CA ASN A 71 -4.02 -12.01 4.12
C ASN A 71 -3.62 -10.93 5.12
N ALA A 72 -4.47 -9.94 5.37
CA ALA A 72 -4.09 -8.83 6.23
C ALA A 72 -3.80 -9.28 7.66
N ALA A 73 -4.62 -10.18 8.19
CA ALA A 73 -4.42 -10.63 9.57
C ALA A 73 -3.07 -11.31 9.73
N PHE A 74 -2.66 -12.07 8.72
CA PHE A 74 -1.37 -12.77 8.79
C PHE A 74 -0.23 -11.76 8.97
N PHE A 75 -0.23 -10.70 8.16
CA PHE A 75 0.88 -9.74 8.24
C PHE A 75 0.82 -8.90 9.51
N LEU A 76 -0.36 -8.63 10.03
CA LEU A 76 -0.45 -7.96 11.32
C LEU A 76 0.14 -8.83 12.41
N GLU A 77 -0.10 -10.14 12.35
CA GLU A 77 0.46 -11.06 13.33
C GLU A 77 1.98 -11.15 13.22
N GLN A 78 2.51 -10.90 12.03
CA GLN A 78 3.94 -10.91 11.84
C GLN A 78 4.62 -9.64 12.34
N GLY A 79 3.85 -8.63 12.68
CA GLY A 79 4.41 -7.41 13.27
C GLY A 79 4.18 -6.15 12.50
N ALA A 80 3.37 -6.17 11.44
CA ALA A 80 3.11 -4.95 10.69
C ALA A 80 2.37 -3.93 11.56
N SER A 81 2.76 -2.67 11.44
CA SER A 81 2.03 -1.61 12.12
C SER A 81 0.73 -1.29 11.40
N HIS A 82 0.75 -1.35 10.07
CA HIS A 82 -0.39 -1.02 9.23
C HIS A 82 -0.38 -1.89 8.00
N ILE A 83 -1.57 -2.11 7.46
CA ILE A 83 -1.76 -2.77 6.17
C ILE A 83 -2.11 -1.67 5.16
N ILE A 84 -1.38 -1.64 4.05
CA ILE A 84 -1.59 -0.64 3.00
C ILE A 84 -2.41 -1.29 1.89
N VAL A 85 -3.56 -0.72 1.58
CA VAL A 85 -4.40 -1.22 0.49
C VAL A 85 -4.47 -0.20 -0.62
N THR A 86 -4.61 -0.69 -1.85
CA THR A 86 -4.75 0.16 -3.02
C THR A 86 -6.00 -0.28 -3.78
N SER A 87 -5.81 -1.07 -4.84
CA SER A 87 -6.91 -1.42 -5.71
C SER A 87 -7.94 -2.37 -5.09
N TYR A 88 -7.62 -2.99 -3.97
CA TYR A 88 -8.55 -3.93 -3.34
C TYR A 88 -9.90 -3.27 -3.03
N VAL A 89 -9.88 -1.98 -2.69
CA VAL A 89 -11.10 -1.28 -2.30
C VAL A 89 -11.75 -0.54 -3.47
N PHE A 90 -11.32 -0.87 -4.69
CA PHE A 90 -11.94 -0.33 -5.90
C PHE A 90 -12.35 -1.46 -6.83
N LYS A 91 -13.46 -1.28 -7.52
CA LYS A 91 -13.92 -2.27 -8.47
C LYS A 91 -14.78 -1.59 -9.51
N ASP A 92 -14.54 -1.91 -10.78
CA ASP A 92 -15.33 -1.38 -11.90
C ASP A 92 -15.40 0.14 -11.87
N GLY A 93 -14.28 0.76 -11.49
CA GLY A 93 -14.17 2.21 -11.49
C GLY A 93 -14.82 2.90 -10.30
N LYS A 94 -15.22 2.14 -9.29
CA LYS A 94 -15.92 2.71 -8.14
C LYS A 94 -15.34 2.17 -6.85
N ILE A 95 -15.67 2.84 -5.74
CA ILE A 95 -15.27 2.35 -4.43
C ILE A 95 -16.04 1.07 -4.13
N ASN A 96 -15.32 0.03 -3.76
CA ASN A 96 -15.92 -1.24 -3.40
C ASN A 96 -16.11 -1.30 -1.90
N TYR A 97 -17.28 -0.84 -1.45
CA TYR A 97 -17.54 -0.76 -0.01
C TYR A 97 -17.60 -2.12 0.65
N GLU A 98 -17.97 -3.15 -0.10
CA GLU A 98 -17.99 -4.50 0.46
C GLU A 98 -16.60 -4.93 0.90
N ASN A 99 -15.61 -4.77 0.00
CA ASN A 99 -14.24 -5.09 0.33
C ASN A 99 -13.69 -4.17 1.41
N LEU A 100 -14.06 -2.90 1.35
CA LEU A 100 -13.61 -1.94 2.33
C LEU A 100 -14.05 -2.34 3.73
N GLU A 101 -15.31 -2.72 3.88
CA GLU A 101 -15.82 -3.13 5.17
C GLU A 101 -15.21 -4.44 5.62
N LYS A 102 -14.93 -5.35 4.67
CA LYS A 102 -14.30 -6.61 5.02
C LYS A 102 -12.91 -6.39 5.63
N ILE A 103 -12.12 -5.54 4.99
CA ILE A 103 -10.76 -5.39 5.48
C ILE A 103 -10.72 -4.59 6.77
N VAL A 104 -11.61 -3.60 6.92
CA VAL A 104 -11.69 -2.86 8.17
C VAL A 104 -12.08 -3.79 9.31
N ALA A 105 -12.97 -4.75 9.05
CA ALA A 105 -13.36 -5.71 10.08
C ALA A 105 -12.19 -6.57 10.53
N VAL A 106 -11.24 -6.82 9.63
CA VAL A 106 -10.07 -7.63 9.96
C VAL A 106 -8.99 -6.82 10.66
N THR A 107 -8.69 -5.62 10.16
CA THR A 107 -7.56 -4.84 10.64
C THR A 107 -7.93 -3.80 11.68
N GLY A 108 -9.15 -3.28 11.61
CA GLY A 108 -9.49 -2.08 12.35
C GLY A 108 -8.93 -0.84 11.66
N LYS A 109 -9.57 0.29 11.95
CA LYS A 109 -9.18 1.56 11.34
C LYS A 109 -7.73 1.93 11.67
N LYS A 110 -7.31 1.64 12.88
CA LYS A 110 -6.00 2.09 13.36
C LYS A 110 -4.83 1.42 12.65
N HIS A 111 -5.09 0.33 11.94
CA HIS A 111 -4.03 -0.42 11.29
C HIS A 111 -4.19 -0.45 9.78
N LEU A 112 -4.91 0.51 9.22
CA LEU A 112 -5.23 0.49 7.80
C LEU A 112 -4.82 1.81 7.15
N VAL A 113 -4.10 1.69 6.04
CA VAL A 113 -3.64 2.83 5.25
C VAL A 113 -4.17 2.67 3.83
N LEU A 114 -4.64 3.75 3.25
CA LEU A 114 -5.08 3.74 1.87
C LEU A 114 -4.06 4.48 1.01
N ASP A 115 -3.53 3.79 0.02
CA ASP A 115 -2.58 4.36 -0.92
C ASP A 115 -3.37 4.74 -2.16
N LEU A 116 -3.51 6.03 -2.39
CA LEU A 116 -4.27 6.57 -3.50
C LEU A 116 -3.34 7.12 -4.55
N SER A 117 -3.43 6.59 -5.75
CA SER A 117 -2.79 7.17 -6.91
C SER A 117 -3.82 7.92 -7.70
N CYS A 118 -3.49 9.10 -8.20
CA CYS A 118 -4.44 9.86 -8.99
C CYS A 118 -3.72 10.57 -10.12
N ARG A 119 -4.46 10.79 -11.20
CA ARG A 119 -3.94 11.45 -12.39
C ARG A 119 -4.92 12.51 -12.83
N LYS A 120 -4.38 13.54 -13.43
CA LYS A 120 -5.19 14.64 -13.93
C LYS A 120 -5.93 14.22 -15.19
N LYS A 121 -7.21 14.55 -15.24
CA LYS A 121 -8.04 14.30 -16.40
C LYS A 121 -8.93 15.52 -16.56
N GLY A 122 -8.66 16.32 -17.59
CA GLY A 122 -9.30 17.62 -17.68
C GLY A 122 -8.75 18.54 -16.61
N GLU A 123 -9.60 19.08 -15.79
CA GLU A 123 -9.17 19.98 -14.73
C GLU A 123 -9.20 19.33 -13.36
N ASP A 124 -9.54 18.04 -13.31
CA ASP A 124 -9.70 17.35 -12.04
C ASP A 124 -8.77 16.16 -11.95
N TYR A 125 -8.52 15.73 -10.73
CA TYR A 125 -7.77 14.52 -10.49
C TYR A 125 -8.74 13.39 -10.21
N TYR A 126 -8.48 12.23 -10.83
CA TYR A 126 -9.27 11.03 -10.61
C TYR A 126 -8.38 9.94 -10.05
N ILE A 127 -8.93 9.14 -9.17
CA ILE A 127 -8.23 8.00 -8.63
C ILE A 127 -7.98 7.02 -9.75
N VAL A 128 -6.76 6.47 -9.81
CA VAL A 128 -6.40 5.47 -10.82
C VAL A 128 -5.94 4.22 -10.12
N THR A 129 -6.14 3.09 -10.79
CA THR A 129 -5.72 1.80 -10.29
C THR A 129 -4.84 1.13 -11.33
N ASP A 130 -4.43 -0.10 -11.05
CA ASP A 130 -3.61 -0.89 -11.97
C ASP A 130 -2.37 -0.13 -12.41
N ARG A 131 -1.65 0.39 -11.43
CA ARG A 131 -0.36 1.06 -11.65
C ARG A 131 -0.51 2.22 -12.62
N TRP A 132 -1.51 3.07 -12.35
CA TRP A 132 -1.73 4.31 -13.09
C TRP A 132 -2.38 4.10 -14.46
N GLN A 133 -2.79 2.87 -14.77
CA GLN A 133 -3.27 2.57 -16.10
C GLN A 133 -4.78 2.71 -16.26
N LYS A 134 -5.52 2.64 -15.16
CA LYS A 134 -6.95 2.56 -15.25
C LYS A 134 -7.61 3.65 -14.42
N PHE A 135 -8.25 4.58 -15.09
CA PHE A 135 -9.01 5.62 -14.39
C PHE A 135 -10.25 5.03 -13.76
N THR A 136 -10.55 5.48 -12.54
CA THR A 136 -11.83 5.19 -11.93
C THR A 136 -12.76 6.36 -12.21
N ASP A 137 -14.03 6.20 -11.82
CA ASP A 137 -15.00 7.28 -11.88
C ASP A 137 -14.94 8.16 -10.63
N VAL A 138 -14.00 7.91 -9.75
CA VAL A 138 -13.94 8.58 -8.46
C VAL A 138 -13.03 9.79 -8.56
N LYS A 139 -13.62 10.98 -8.52
CA LYS A 139 -12.85 12.20 -8.51
C LYS A 139 -12.28 12.43 -7.12
N LEU A 140 -11.04 12.87 -7.07
CA LEU A 140 -10.39 13.12 -5.78
C LEU A 140 -10.86 14.47 -5.26
N THR A 141 -11.74 14.45 -4.27
CA THR A 141 -12.29 15.65 -3.65
C THR A 141 -12.21 15.51 -2.15
N GLU A 142 -12.43 16.64 -1.46
CA GLU A 142 -12.47 16.60 -0.02
C GLU A 142 -13.60 15.72 0.50
N ASP A 143 -14.73 15.72 -0.22
CA ASP A 143 -15.85 14.89 0.19
C ASP A 143 -15.50 13.41 0.13
N VAL A 144 -14.80 13.00 -0.94
CA VAL A 144 -14.39 11.61 -1.07
C VAL A 144 -13.39 11.25 0.02
N LEU A 145 -12.40 12.12 0.25
CA LEU A 145 -11.42 11.84 1.29
C LEU A 145 -12.07 11.77 2.67
N SER A 146 -13.03 12.66 2.93
CA SER A 146 -13.73 12.62 4.20
C SER A 146 -14.53 11.34 4.37
N ALA A 147 -15.18 10.89 3.30
CA ALA A 147 -15.96 9.67 3.36
C ALA A 147 -15.05 8.46 3.61
N LEU A 148 -13.86 8.45 3.03
CA LEU A 148 -12.92 7.35 3.22
C LEU A 148 -12.21 7.44 4.56
N ALA A 149 -12.08 8.63 5.13
CA ALA A 149 -11.33 8.81 6.37
C ALA A 149 -11.92 8.08 7.56
N VAL A 150 -13.20 7.71 7.48
CA VAL A 150 -13.79 6.95 8.59
C VAL A 150 -13.27 5.52 8.65
N TYR A 151 -12.63 5.06 7.57
CA TYR A 151 -12.14 3.68 7.48
C TYR A 151 -10.63 3.57 7.64
N PHE A 152 -9.88 4.64 7.45
CA PHE A 152 -8.42 4.57 7.37
C PHE A 152 -7.76 5.46 8.40
N ASP A 153 -6.63 4.99 8.91
CA ASP A 153 -5.81 5.76 9.83
C ASP A 153 -5.00 6.81 9.08
N GLU A 154 -4.61 6.48 7.84
CA GLU A 154 -3.68 7.32 7.10
C GLU A 154 -3.93 7.17 5.61
N PHE A 155 -3.65 8.24 4.88
CA PHE A 155 -3.67 8.21 3.42
C PHE A 155 -2.28 8.49 2.89
N LEU A 156 -1.91 7.77 1.83
CA LEU A 156 -0.74 8.09 1.02
C LEU A 156 -1.28 8.51 -0.33
N VAL A 157 -1.01 9.73 -0.74
CA VAL A 157 -1.59 10.26 -1.98
C VAL A 157 -0.47 10.57 -2.96
N HIS A 158 -0.55 9.96 -4.13
CA HIS A 158 0.41 10.16 -5.20
C HIS A 158 -0.30 10.81 -6.38
N LYS A 159 0.08 12.01 -6.72
CA LYS A 159 -0.49 12.71 -7.85
C LYS A 159 0.49 12.71 -9.01
N GLU A 160 -0.01 12.41 -10.18
CA GLU A 160 0.82 12.46 -11.37
C GLU A 160 0.20 13.40 -12.36
N GLU A 161 0.98 14.38 -12.79
CA GLU A 161 0.56 15.32 -13.79
C GLU A 161 1.18 14.90 -15.10
N VAL A 162 0.49 13.99 -15.75
CA VAL A 162 1.02 13.39 -16.96
C VAL A 162 1.31 14.42 -18.02
N GLU A 163 0.47 15.44 -18.05
CA GLU A 163 0.64 16.49 -19.03
C GLU A 163 2.00 17.13 -18.91
N GLY A 164 2.38 17.44 -17.70
CA GLY A 164 3.68 18.04 -17.49
C GLY A 164 4.77 17.10 -17.91
N LYS A 165 4.59 15.84 -17.65
CA LYS A 165 5.57 14.90 -18.05
C LYS A 165 5.59 14.68 -19.52
N ALA A 166 4.43 14.62 -20.13
CA ALA A 166 4.36 14.44 -21.55
C ALA A 166 5.01 15.64 -22.22
N GLY A 167 4.82 16.80 -21.65
CA GLY A 167 5.48 17.96 -22.17
C GLY A 167 6.97 17.93 -21.89
N GLY A 168 7.31 17.16 -20.93
CA GLY A 168 8.70 17.07 -20.58
C GLY A 168 9.34 15.91 -21.21
#